data_f7217a3b7ef101967f76f82a52cd3717
#
_entry.id   f7217a3b7ef101967f76f82a52cd3717
#
_cell.length_a   1.000
_cell.length_b   1.000
_cell.length_c   1.000
_cell.angle_alpha   90.00
_cell.angle_beta   90.00
_cell.angle_gamma   90.00
#
_symmetry.space_group_name_H-M   'P 1'
#
loop_
_entity.id
_entity.type
_entity.pdbx_description
1 polymer ?
#
loop_
_entity_poly.entity_id
_entity_poly.type
_entity_poly.pdbx_seq_one_letter_code
_entity_poly.pdbx_strand_id
1 'polypeptide(L)'
;MSRRGRADSPGSTRSGSALRRRRLLTALLALAISSALEAQLSAPELEEAAEVARRTATATLRGQNRILFDTLDVDGILQLRIGANVWAQLTARQREVLRASVRQTFASALTPPRSTPGEVAWSSARERADGVSVFLGLRFGDKRLKTRWELRRAAPGGWRIEDVTLADPGVSLANRAVFSLGPNPVRPRDRHRQARQEALPRLAILGAIALLVSLTYRRLAPPKRVLLLLTASAPAVLFLVDGILAVRRALAEPYAISEELLSTPWDRLLRLAREADREGRIAEADALWERAIAAGVAAAPISYERGLAAMERGDLPAARRHFQSALDASEPAPGAARELALIQLSEGKNREAEELVARYLAATGPDPDALSLDAVIESNLGSPQRALAAIQEARELVGGGIRGAELEARVRARTSDAAGTVAALRPLESTGRLDREGLRSDPAYSAIANDPVWIAFLNERPPPGPTPGPTPAR
;
A
#
# COMPACT_ATOMS: atom_id res chain seq x y z
N MET A 1 -15.97 95.28 0.97
CA MET A 1 -14.71 95.05 0.21
C MET A 1 -14.40 93.55 0.33
N SER A 2 -14.81 92.81 -0.61
CA SER A 2 -14.19 92.07 -1.69
C SER A 2 -12.89 91.35 -1.35
N ARG A 3 -12.97 89.98 -1.32
CA ARG A 3 -12.09 89.15 -2.15
C ARG A 3 -12.51 87.68 -2.12
N ARG A 4 -12.84 87.14 -3.29
CA ARG A 4 -13.09 85.78 -3.64
C ARG A 4 -11.78 84.99 -3.54
N GLY A 5 -11.82 83.77 -2.92
CA GLY A 5 -10.76 82.75 -3.01
C GLY A 5 -11.31 81.53 -3.71
N ARG A 6 -10.73 81.19 -4.84
CA ARG A 6 -11.02 80.05 -5.71
C ARG A 6 -10.67 78.74 -4.97
N ALA A 7 -11.54 77.78 -4.95
CA ALA A 7 -11.28 76.40 -4.56
C ALA A 7 -10.81 75.61 -5.80
N ASP A 8 -9.57 75.11 -5.77
CA ASP A 8 -9.08 74.14 -6.74
C ASP A 8 -9.51 72.74 -6.34
N SER A 9 -10.18 72.05 -7.27
CA SER A 9 -10.54 70.65 -7.16
C SER A 9 -9.34 69.77 -7.56
N PRO A 10 -8.91 68.81 -6.75
CA PRO A 10 -8.00 67.78 -7.24
C PRO A 10 -8.80 66.64 -7.90
N GLY A 11 -8.65 66.58 -9.25
CA GLY A 11 -9.32 65.58 -10.08
C GLY A 11 -8.76 64.18 -9.96
N SER A 12 -9.66 63.23 -9.92
CA SER A 12 -9.84 61.96 -10.62
C SER A 12 -8.58 61.25 -11.22
N THR A 13 -7.67 60.75 -10.40
CA THR A 13 -6.64 59.77 -10.87
C THR A 13 -6.64 58.45 -10.12
N ARG A 14 -7.56 58.25 -9.17
CA ARG A 14 -7.62 56.98 -8.38
C ARG A 14 -8.45 55.84 -8.99
N SER A 15 -9.27 56.09 -10.01
CA SER A 15 -10.16 55.03 -10.56
C SER A 15 -9.48 54.09 -11.55
N GLY A 16 -8.44 54.55 -12.25
CA GLY A 16 -7.74 53.75 -13.27
C GLY A 16 -6.87 52.62 -12.73
N SER A 17 -6.32 52.81 -11.51
CA SER A 17 -5.45 51.79 -10.90
C SER A 17 -6.23 50.62 -10.31
N ALA A 18 -7.43 50.86 -9.78
CA ALA A 18 -8.28 49.83 -9.24
C ALA A 18 -8.89 48.91 -10.35
N LEU A 19 -9.23 49.51 -11.50
CA LEU A 19 -9.72 48.78 -12.66
C LEU A 19 -8.60 47.91 -13.30
N ARG A 20 -7.36 48.40 -13.38
CA ARG A 20 -6.20 47.63 -13.86
C ARG A 20 -5.86 46.49 -12.92
N ARG A 21 -5.89 46.69 -11.61
CA ARG A 21 -5.67 45.61 -10.61
C ARG A 21 -6.75 44.53 -10.67
N ARG A 22 -8.03 44.91 -10.85
CA ARG A 22 -9.13 43.92 -11.03
C ARG A 22 -8.96 43.11 -12.32
N ARG A 23 -8.58 43.76 -13.45
CA ARG A 23 -8.33 43.05 -14.72
C ARG A 23 -7.11 42.13 -14.65
N LEU A 24 -6.04 42.50 -13.94
CA LEU A 24 -4.89 41.63 -13.70
C LEU A 24 -5.24 40.45 -12.81
N LEU A 25 -6.00 40.67 -11.75
CA LEU A 25 -6.47 39.58 -10.87
C LEU A 25 -7.41 38.61 -11.58
N THR A 26 -8.34 39.11 -12.41
CA THR A 26 -9.20 38.24 -13.23
C THR A 26 -8.43 37.50 -14.30
N ALA A 27 -7.41 38.10 -14.91
CA ALA A 27 -6.55 37.44 -15.88
C ALA A 27 -5.65 36.37 -15.21
N LEU A 28 -5.10 36.66 -14.03
CA LEU A 28 -4.33 35.69 -13.24
C LEU A 28 -5.22 34.55 -12.71
N LEU A 29 -6.43 34.85 -12.29
CA LEU A 29 -7.40 33.82 -11.88
C LEU A 29 -7.85 32.97 -13.07
N ALA A 30 -8.09 33.58 -14.24
CA ALA A 30 -8.39 32.86 -15.47
C ALA A 30 -7.22 32.00 -15.96
N LEU A 31 -5.97 32.50 -15.84
CA LEU A 31 -4.79 31.72 -16.14
C LEU A 31 -4.59 30.57 -15.14
N ALA A 32 -4.83 30.81 -13.83
CA ALA A 32 -4.77 29.77 -12.80
C ALA A 32 -5.87 28.72 -12.96
N ILE A 33 -7.07 29.15 -13.38
CA ILE A 33 -8.18 28.23 -13.68
C ILE A 33 -7.90 27.46 -14.98
N SER A 34 -7.32 28.12 -16.00
CA SER A 34 -6.91 27.47 -17.26
C SER A 34 -5.78 26.47 -17.02
N SER A 35 -4.75 26.82 -16.23
CA SER A 35 -3.68 25.88 -15.89
C SER A 35 -4.14 24.73 -14.97
N ALA A 36 -5.16 24.96 -14.14
CA ALA A 36 -5.80 23.89 -13.37
C ALA A 36 -6.69 22.98 -14.24
N LEU A 37 -7.30 23.52 -15.31
CA LEU A 37 -8.07 22.74 -16.28
C LEU A 37 -7.18 21.94 -17.25
N GLU A 38 -5.96 22.45 -17.56
CA GLU A 38 -5.00 21.76 -18.44
C GLU A 38 -4.28 20.57 -17.74
N ALA A 39 -4.47 20.38 -16.44
CA ALA A 39 -3.84 19.33 -15.67
C ALA A 39 -4.71 18.05 -15.51
N GLN A 40 -5.91 18.01 -16.07
CA GLN A 40 -6.72 16.79 -16.04
C GLN A 40 -6.18 15.78 -17.04
N LEU A 41 -5.87 14.57 -16.53
CA LEU A 41 -5.48 13.45 -17.39
C LEU A 41 -6.64 13.06 -18.30
N SER A 42 -6.33 12.77 -19.55
CA SER A 42 -7.33 12.27 -20.48
C SER A 42 -7.77 10.84 -20.13
N ALA A 43 -8.98 10.47 -20.51
CA ALA A 43 -9.47 9.10 -20.28
C ALA A 43 -8.51 8.02 -20.83
N PRO A 44 -7.85 8.19 -22.01
CA PRO A 44 -6.83 7.26 -22.49
C PRO A 44 -5.60 7.16 -21.56
N GLU A 45 -5.17 8.24 -20.93
CA GLU A 45 -4.02 8.23 -20.01
C GLU A 45 -4.35 7.52 -18.70
N LEU A 46 -5.57 7.66 -18.20
CA LEU A 46 -6.06 6.89 -17.04
C LEU A 46 -6.09 5.39 -17.35
N GLU A 47 -6.56 5.02 -18.55
CA GLU A 47 -6.61 3.63 -18.97
C GLU A 47 -5.20 3.06 -19.20
N GLU A 48 -4.26 3.84 -19.75
CA GLU A 48 -2.85 3.44 -19.89
C GLU A 48 -2.22 3.14 -18.51
N ALA A 49 -2.43 4.01 -17.53
CA ALA A 49 -1.96 3.79 -16.16
C ALA A 49 -2.59 2.54 -15.53
N ALA A 50 -3.90 2.36 -15.72
CA ALA A 50 -4.61 1.18 -15.23
C ALA A 50 -4.08 -0.11 -15.87
N GLU A 51 -3.77 -0.09 -17.16
CA GLU A 51 -3.20 -1.24 -17.87
C GLU A 51 -1.79 -1.59 -17.37
N VAL A 52 -0.94 -0.58 -17.12
CA VAL A 52 0.38 -0.79 -16.52
C VAL A 52 0.25 -1.48 -15.15
N ALA A 53 -0.66 -1.01 -14.29
CA ALA A 53 -0.90 -1.61 -12.99
C ALA A 53 -1.44 -3.05 -13.11
N ARG A 54 -2.46 -3.29 -13.96
CA ARG A 54 -3.04 -4.63 -14.21
C ARG A 54 -2.01 -5.61 -14.75
N ARG A 55 -1.24 -5.21 -15.76
CA ARG A 55 -0.18 -6.03 -16.35
C ARG A 55 0.89 -6.39 -15.32
N THR A 56 1.33 -5.41 -14.54
CA THR A 56 2.35 -5.61 -13.50
C THR A 56 1.82 -6.53 -12.40
N ALA A 57 0.60 -6.30 -11.91
CA ALA A 57 -0.04 -7.15 -10.92
C ALA A 57 -0.19 -8.59 -11.44
N THR A 58 -0.72 -8.78 -12.65
CA THR A 58 -0.92 -10.10 -13.27
C THR A 58 0.41 -10.86 -13.41
N ALA A 59 1.47 -10.19 -13.85
CA ALA A 59 2.80 -10.79 -13.96
C ALA A 59 3.35 -11.20 -12.58
N THR A 60 3.21 -10.34 -11.57
CA THR A 60 3.64 -10.59 -10.19
C THR A 60 2.89 -11.78 -9.60
N LEU A 61 1.58 -11.87 -9.83
CA LEU A 61 0.74 -13.00 -9.40
C LEU A 61 1.16 -14.34 -10.02
N ARG A 62 1.82 -14.30 -11.19
CA ARG A 62 2.41 -15.47 -11.86
C ARG A 62 3.87 -15.70 -11.47
N GLY A 63 4.41 -14.96 -10.48
CA GLY A 63 5.80 -15.07 -10.04
C GLY A 63 6.81 -14.36 -10.95
N GLN A 64 6.35 -13.58 -11.94
CA GLN A 64 7.20 -12.83 -12.87
C GLN A 64 7.58 -11.46 -12.29
N ASN A 65 8.23 -11.45 -11.13
CA ASN A 65 8.54 -10.24 -10.36
C ASN A 65 9.45 -9.25 -11.10
N ARG A 66 10.11 -9.65 -12.19
CA ARG A 66 10.96 -8.76 -12.99
C ARG A 66 10.16 -7.56 -13.52
N ILE A 67 8.93 -7.79 -14.00
CA ILE A 67 8.07 -6.71 -14.52
C ILE A 67 7.75 -5.69 -13.42
N LEU A 68 7.45 -6.17 -12.20
CA LEU A 68 7.26 -5.29 -11.04
C LEU A 68 8.52 -4.45 -10.78
N PHE A 69 9.70 -5.07 -10.75
CA PHE A 69 10.95 -4.38 -10.46
C PHE A 69 11.36 -3.36 -11.52
N ASP A 70 11.00 -3.61 -12.78
CA ASP A 70 11.28 -2.71 -13.90
C ASP A 70 10.31 -1.50 -13.92
N THR A 71 9.12 -1.63 -13.33
CA THR A 71 8.11 -0.56 -13.25
C THR A 71 8.12 0.21 -11.93
N LEU A 72 8.65 -0.37 -10.84
CA LEU A 72 8.70 0.25 -9.52
C LEU A 72 9.77 1.34 -9.45
N ASP A 73 9.42 2.52 -8.94
CA ASP A 73 10.38 3.61 -8.67
C ASP A 73 11.10 3.40 -7.33
N VAL A 74 11.96 2.39 -7.29
CA VAL A 74 12.71 2.03 -6.08
C VAL A 74 13.60 3.15 -5.59
N ASP A 75 14.22 3.89 -6.50
CA ASP A 75 15.13 4.99 -6.14
C ASP A 75 14.35 6.17 -5.57
N GLY A 76 13.21 6.52 -6.13
CA GLY A 76 12.31 7.55 -5.61
C GLY A 76 11.84 7.22 -4.19
N ILE A 77 11.38 5.99 -3.95
CA ILE A 77 10.98 5.49 -2.62
C ILE A 77 12.13 5.66 -1.61
N LEU A 78 13.34 5.25 -1.96
CA LEU A 78 14.50 5.32 -1.08
C LEU A 78 14.95 6.77 -0.83
N GLN A 79 14.94 7.62 -1.86
CA GLN A 79 15.30 9.05 -1.72
C GLN A 79 14.34 9.83 -0.83
N LEU A 80 13.05 9.56 -0.91
CA LEU A 80 12.05 10.15 -0.02
C LEU A 80 12.34 9.82 1.45
N ARG A 81 12.84 8.63 1.73
CA ARG A 81 13.08 8.16 3.10
C ARG A 81 14.41 8.60 3.67
N ILE A 82 15.49 8.37 2.97
CA ILE A 82 16.85 8.61 3.47
C ILE A 82 17.39 9.98 3.08
N GLY A 83 16.69 10.70 2.23
CA GLY A 83 17.08 11.99 1.69
C GLY A 83 17.94 11.87 0.43
N ALA A 84 17.65 12.69 -0.59
CA ALA A 84 18.35 12.68 -1.88
C ALA A 84 19.86 12.93 -1.73
N ASN A 85 20.26 13.80 -0.81
CA ASN A 85 21.67 14.12 -0.55
C ASN A 85 22.44 12.91 0.02
N VAL A 86 21.82 12.15 0.92
CA VAL A 86 22.41 10.92 1.48
C VAL A 86 22.49 9.85 0.41
N TRP A 87 21.40 9.66 -0.35
CA TRP A 87 21.33 8.71 -1.46
C TRP A 87 22.44 8.93 -2.48
N ALA A 88 22.70 10.17 -2.88
CA ALA A 88 23.77 10.52 -3.83
C ALA A 88 25.17 10.13 -3.35
N GLN A 89 25.40 10.13 -2.03
CA GLN A 89 26.70 9.83 -1.42
C GLN A 89 26.91 8.33 -1.14
N LEU A 90 25.88 7.48 -1.33
CA LEU A 90 26.02 6.03 -1.18
C LEU A 90 26.79 5.42 -2.35
N THR A 91 27.59 4.40 -2.07
CA THR A 91 28.26 3.61 -3.11
C THR A 91 27.22 2.80 -3.92
N ALA A 92 27.60 2.38 -5.13
CA ALA A 92 26.74 1.55 -5.97
C ALA A 92 26.31 0.25 -5.24
N ARG A 93 27.22 -0.36 -4.47
CA ARG A 93 26.92 -1.57 -3.69
C ARG A 93 25.91 -1.29 -2.57
N GLN A 94 26.04 -0.19 -1.84
CA GLN A 94 25.12 0.19 -0.79
C GLN A 94 23.72 0.47 -1.35
N ARG A 95 23.63 1.20 -2.46
CA ARG A 95 22.37 1.44 -3.17
C ARG A 95 21.71 0.14 -3.60
N GLU A 96 22.47 -0.84 -4.12
CA GLU A 96 21.90 -2.10 -4.57
C GLU A 96 21.37 -2.96 -3.42
N VAL A 97 22.02 -2.97 -2.27
CA VAL A 97 21.51 -3.65 -1.06
C VAL A 97 20.17 -3.08 -0.63
N LEU A 98 20.04 -1.75 -0.61
CA LEU A 98 18.78 -1.07 -0.26
C LEU A 98 17.68 -1.34 -1.30
N ARG A 99 18.02 -1.29 -2.61
CA ARG A 99 17.09 -1.64 -3.69
C ARG A 99 16.60 -3.08 -3.57
N ALA A 100 17.49 -4.01 -3.29
CA ALA A 100 17.14 -5.43 -3.14
C ALA A 100 16.13 -5.62 -1.98
N SER A 101 16.34 -4.96 -0.85
CA SER A 101 15.43 -5.01 0.29
C SER A 101 14.02 -4.49 -0.06
N VAL A 102 13.92 -3.34 -0.74
CA VAL A 102 12.63 -2.78 -1.19
C VAL A 102 11.94 -3.75 -2.15
N ARG A 103 12.65 -4.23 -3.19
CA ARG A 103 12.12 -5.19 -4.16
C ARG A 103 11.61 -6.46 -3.49
N GLN A 104 12.35 -6.98 -2.53
CA GLN A 104 11.95 -8.18 -1.79
C GLN A 104 10.66 -7.96 -0.99
N THR A 105 10.51 -6.81 -0.35
CA THR A 105 9.29 -6.48 0.41
C THR A 105 8.06 -6.45 -0.51
N PHE A 106 8.15 -5.77 -1.65
CA PHE A 106 7.04 -5.73 -2.62
C PHE A 106 6.73 -7.12 -3.18
N ALA A 107 7.74 -7.87 -3.58
CA ALA A 107 7.56 -9.22 -4.10
C ALA A 107 6.92 -10.15 -3.07
N SER A 108 7.41 -10.15 -1.82
CA SER A 108 6.87 -11.02 -0.77
C SER A 108 5.43 -10.70 -0.40
N ALA A 109 5.02 -9.44 -0.50
CA ALA A 109 3.66 -9.00 -0.19
C ALA A 109 2.65 -9.31 -1.31
N LEU A 110 3.09 -9.28 -2.57
CA LEU A 110 2.22 -9.38 -3.74
C LEU A 110 2.26 -10.75 -4.43
N THR A 111 3.30 -11.56 -4.21
CA THR A 111 3.42 -12.89 -4.83
C THR A 111 2.65 -13.93 -4.02
N PRO A 112 1.71 -14.66 -4.62
CA PRO A 112 0.98 -15.72 -3.94
C PRO A 112 1.90 -16.91 -3.63
N PRO A 113 1.52 -17.80 -2.68
CA PRO A 113 2.15 -19.09 -2.53
C PRO A 113 2.15 -19.86 -3.86
N ARG A 114 3.23 -20.57 -4.17
CA ARG A 114 3.43 -21.25 -5.46
C ARG A 114 2.30 -22.21 -5.86
N SER A 115 1.55 -22.71 -4.90
CA SER A 115 0.43 -23.65 -5.12
C SER A 115 -0.90 -22.99 -5.47
N THR A 116 -1.00 -21.65 -5.41
CA THR A 116 -2.29 -20.96 -5.55
C THR A 116 -2.16 -19.90 -6.64
N PRO A 117 -2.74 -20.12 -7.84
CA PRO A 117 -2.74 -19.11 -8.89
C PRO A 117 -3.51 -17.89 -8.43
N GLY A 118 -2.95 -16.72 -8.74
CA GLY A 118 -3.59 -15.44 -8.47
C GLY A 118 -4.12 -14.80 -9.74
N GLU A 119 -5.18 -14.01 -9.61
CA GLU A 119 -5.74 -13.22 -10.71
C GLU A 119 -6.16 -11.82 -10.25
N VAL A 120 -6.25 -10.89 -11.20
CA VAL A 120 -6.86 -9.58 -10.99
C VAL A 120 -8.36 -9.72 -11.21
N ALA A 121 -9.15 -9.63 -10.16
CA ALA A 121 -10.58 -9.85 -10.20
C ALA A 121 -11.36 -8.61 -10.68
N TRP A 122 -10.86 -7.42 -10.39
CA TRP A 122 -11.44 -6.14 -10.81
C TRP A 122 -10.39 -5.02 -10.77
N SER A 123 -10.64 -3.93 -11.47
CA SER A 123 -9.80 -2.73 -11.46
C SER A 123 -10.63 -1.46 -11.65
N SER A 124 -10.18 -0.36 -11.02
CA SER A 124 -10.66 1.00 -11.30
C SER A 124 -9.50 1.98 -11.20
N ALA A 125 -9.62 3.14 -11.83
CA ALA A 125 -8.59 4.16 -11.79
C ALA A 125 -9.20 5.51 -11.42
N ARG A 126 -8.44 6.33 -10.66
CA ARG A 126 -8.81 7.69 -10.28
C ARG A 126 -7.61 8.60 -10.48
N GLU A 127 -7.85 9.75 -11.06
CA GLU A 127 -6.84 10.80 -11.14
C GLU A 127 -6.47 11.34 -9.76
N ARG A 128 -5.19 11.68 -9.60
CA ARG A 128 -4.57 12.31 -8.44
C ARG A 128 -3.80 13.56 -8.91
N ALA A 129 -3.56 14.51 -8.02
CA ALA A 129 -2.87 15.77 -8.35
C ALA A 129 -1.52 15.60 -9.07
N ASP A 130 -0.82 14.50 -8.86
CA ASP A 130 0.52 14.23 -9.38
C ASP A 130 0.64 12.87 -10.08
N GLY A 131 -0.49 12.22 -10.41
CA GLY A 131 -0.48 10.92 -11.05
C GLY A 131 -1.84 10.23 -11.07
N VAL A 132 -1.84 8.90 -10.96
CA VAL A 132 -3.03 8.06 -10.99
C VAL A 132 -3.01 7.07 -9.85
N SER A 133 -4.12 6.94 -9.14
CA SER A 133 -4.38 5.84 -8.22
C SER A 133 -5.17 4.76 -8.94
N VAL A 134 -4.60 3.57 -9.07
CA VAL A 134 -5.27 2.39 -9.65
C VAL A 134 -5.60 1.42 -8.53
N PHE A 135 -6.88 1.08 -8.41
CA PHE A 135 -7.37 0.13 -7.41
C PHE A 135 -7.54 -1.24 -8.06
N LEU A 136 -6.94 -2.25 -7.47
CA LEU A 136 -7.02 -3.63 -7.96
C LEU A 136 -7.52 -4.56 -6.86
N GLY A 137 -8.51 -5.38 -7.20
CA GLY A 137 -8.88 -6.55 -6.40
C GLY A 137 -8.10 -7.77 -6.88
N LEU A 138 -7.22 -8.28 -6.05
CA LEU A 138 -6.44 -9.49 -6.31
C LEU A 138 -7.10 -10.68 -5.62
N ARG A 139 -7.15 -11.84 -6.30
CA ARG A 139 -7.68 -13.09 -5.75
C ARG A 139 -6.64 -14.19 -5.77
N PHE A 140 -6.50 -14.89 -4.64
CA PHE A 140 -5.62 -16.06 -4.47
C PHE A 140 -6.41 -17.19 -3.83
N GLY A 141 -6.97 -18.08 -4.62
CA GLY A 141 -7.91 -19.07 -4.11
C GLY A 141 -9.10 -18.39 -3.44
N ASP A 142 -9.33 -18.66 -2.14
CA ASP A 142 -10.40 -18.03 -1.36
C ASP A 142 -10.04 -16.66 -0.76
N LYS A 143 -8.76 -16.30 -0.80
CA LYS A 143 -8.30 -15.01 -0.26
C LYS A 143 -8.46 -13.90 -1.30
N ARG A 144 -8.94 -12.77 -0.82
CA ARG A 144 -9.05 -11.52 -1.58
C ARG A 144 -8.13 -10.49 -0.96
N LEU A 145 -7.44 -9.74 -1.79
CA LEU A 145 -6.56 -8.66 -1.39
C LEU A 145 -6.89 -7.44 -2.24
N LYS A 146 -7.20 -6.34 -1.59
CA LYS A 146 -7.37 -5.05 -2.24
C LYS A 146 -6.06 -4.30 -2.19
N THR A 147 -5.72 -3.71 -3.32
CA THR A 147 -4.51 -2.92 -3.45
C THR A 147 -4.81 -1.62 -4.16
N ARG A 148 -4.19 -0.54 -3.71
CA ARG A 148 -4.14 0.75 -4.39
C ARG A 148 -2.72 0.95 -4.89
N TRP A 149 -2.58 1.16 -6.19
CA TRP A 149 -1.33 1.36 -6.89
C TRP A 149 -1.20 2.83 -7.24
N GLU A 150 -0.19 3.49 -6.72
CA GLU A 150 0.10 4.89 -7.01
C GLU A 150 1.10 4.95 -8.16
N LEU A 151 0.69 5.56 -9.27
CA LEU A 151 1.51 5.70 -10.45
C LEU A 151 1.78 7.16 -10.76
N ARG A 152 3.02 7.44 -11.16
CA ARG A 152 3.45 8.74 -11.68
C ARG A 152 4.02 8.59 -13.08
N ARG A 153 3.85 9.62 -13.90
CA ARG A 153 4.48 9.69 -15.21
C ARG A 153 5.96 10.06 -15.07
N ALA A 154 6.85 9.18 -15.57
CA ALA A 154 8.28 9.43 -15.58
C ALA A 154 8.73 10.01 -16.94
N ALA A 155 9.64 10.97 -16.93
CA ALA A 155 10.30 11.43 -18.16
C ALA A 155 11.38 10.40 -18.60
N PRO A 156 11.51 10.04 -19.87
CA PRO A 156 10.90 10.55 -21.11
C PRO A 156 9.67 9.77 -21.60
N GLY A 157 8.82 9.33 -20.72
CA GLY A 157 7.56 8.68 -21.05
C GLY A 157 7.41 7.28 -20.44
N GLY A 158 6.23 6.99 -19.93
CA GLY A 158 5.85 5.77 -19.27
C GLY A 158 5.44 6.00 -17.80
N TRP A 159 4.63 5.07 -17.28
CA TRP A 159 4.16 5.10 -15.92
C TRP A 159 5.12 4.34 -15.01
N ARG A 160 5.41 4.91 -13.83
CA ARG A 160 6.19 4.27 -12.75
C ARG A 160 5.30 4.10 -11.53
N ILE A 161 5.45 2.97 -10.86
CA ILE A 161 4.76 2.68 -9.61
C ILE A 161 5.58 3.29 -8.47
N GLU A 162 4.99 4.25 -7.77
CA GLU A 162 5.59 4.89 -6.59
C GLU A 162 5.30 4.12 -5.32
N ASP A 163 4.09 3.57 -5.21
CA ASP A 163 3.67 2.79 -4.05
C ASP A 163 2.58 1.79 -4.42
N VAL A 164 2.44 0.77 -3.58
CA VAL A 164 1.30 -0.14 -3.55
C VAL A 164 0.82 -0.22 -2.12
N THR A 165 -0.39 0.25 -1.88
CA THR A 165 -1.02 0.17 -0.57
C THR A 165 -1.93 -1.05 -0.52
N LEU A 166 -1.79 -1.87 0.52
CA LEU A 166 -2.77 -2.89 0.87
C LEU A 166 -3.94 -2.16 1.53
N ALA A 167 -5.10 -2.08 0.86
CA ALA A 167 -6.23 -1.26 1.31
C ALA A 167 -6.73 -1.67 2.70
N ASP A 168 -6.77 -2.95 2.95
CA ASP A 168 -7.03 -3.56 4.26
C ASP A 168 -5.73 -4.20 4.76
N PRO A 169 -4.96 -3.65 5.58
CA PRO A 169 -5.07 -2.65 6.66
C PRO A 169 -4.63 -1.22 6.32
N GLY A 170 -4.50 -0.82 5.08
CA GLY A 170 -4.02 0.51 4.70
C GLY A 170 -2.49 0.63 4.74
N VAL A 171 -1.78 -0.49 4.59
CA VAL A 171 -0.31 -0.52 4.65
C VAL A 171 0.28 -0.22 3.29
N SER A 172 0.95 0.93 3.18
CA SER A 172 1.84 1.25 2.06
C SER A 172 3.02 0.29 2.03
N LEU A 173 3.24 -0.38 0.89
CA LEU A 173 4.39 -1.26 0.72
C LEU A 173 5.70 -0.47 0.63
N ALA A 174 5.67 0.77 0.12
CA ALA A 174 6.81 1.66 0.16
C ALA A 174 7.19 1.98 1.61
N ASN A 175 6.23 2.39 2.44
CA ASN A 175 6.47 2.59 3.87
C ASN A 175 6.91 1.30 4.55
N ARG A 176 6.27 0.18 4.24
CA ARG A 176 6.66 -1.13 4.75
C ARG A 176 8.09 -1.51 4.38
N ALA A 177 8.48 -1.33 3.12
CA ALA A 177 9.83 -1.59 2.65
C ALA A 177 10.85 -0.69 3.35
N VAL A 178 10.48 0.57 3.54
CA VAL A 178 11.29 1.56 4.25
C VAL A 178 11.42 1.22 5.74
N PHE A 179 10.34 0.80 6.40
CA PHE A 179 10.38 0.35 7.79
C PHE A 179 11.18 -0.95 7.98
N SER A 180 11.18 -1.84 6.99
CA SER A 180 12.02 -3.04 7.02
C SER A 180 13.52 -2.71 7.00
N LEU A 181 13.86 -1.49 6.58
CA LEU A 181 15.22 -0.95 6.65
C LEU A 181 15.62 -0.48 8.07
N GLY A 182 14.65 -0.43 9.00
CA GLY A 182 14.85 0.08 10.37
C GLY A 182 14.84 1.62 10.47
N PRO A 183 14.86 2.17 11.70
CA PRO A 183 14.73 3.62 11.94
C PRO A 183 15.89 4.43 11.35
N ASN A 184 17.07 3.86 11.28
CA ASN A 184 18.29 4.49 10.74
C ASN A 184 19.00 3.53 9.77
N PRO A 185 18.45 3.32 8.56
CA PRO A 185 19.01 2.35 7.60
C PRO A 185 20.41 2.73 7.13
N VAL A 186 20.72 4.02 7.23
CA VAL A 186 22.01 4.60 6.84
C VAL A 186 22.51 5.46 8.00
N ARG A 187 23.62 5.06 8.60
CA ARG A 187 24.24 5.81 9.71
C ARG A 187 25.49 6.54 9.22
N PRO A 188 25.70 7.82 9.63
CA PRO A 188 26.97 8.47 9.39
C PRO A 188 28.10 7.65 10.03
N ARG A 189 29.18 7.41 9.28
CA ARG A 189 30.38 6.77 9.81
C ARG A 189 31.29 7.83 10.41
N ASP A 190 31.80 7.57 11.60
CA ASP A 190 32.98 8.27 12.08
C ASP A 190 34.22 7.80 11.30
N ARG A 191 34.45 8.43 10.14
CA ARG A 191 35.50 8.11 9.19
C ARG A 191 36.89 8.08 9.86
N HIS A 192 37.11 9.02 10.77
CA HIS A 192 38.39 9.13 11.44
C HIS A 192 38.61 8.01 12.45
N ARG A 193 37.56 7.67 13.21
CA ARG A 193 37.60 6.52 14.13
C ARG A 193 37.79 5.21 13.39
N GLN A 194 37.06 5.00 12.31
CA GLN A 194 37.15 3.80 11.50
C GLN A 194 38.50 3.70 10.78
N ALA A 195 38.96 4.78 10.16
CA ALA A 195 40.29 4.82 9.55
C ALA A 195 41.41 4.51 10.56
N ARG A 196 41.29 5.01 11.81
CA ARG A 196 42.19 4.66 12.89
C ARG A 196 42.12 3.17 13.28
N GLN A 197 40.90 2.64 13.41
CA GLN A 197 40.71 1.20 13.73
C GLN A 197 41.30 0.29 12.66
N GLU A 198 41.24 0.66 11.40
CA GLU A 198 41.83 -0.07 10.29
C GLU A 198 43.35 0.12 10.19
N ALA A 199 43.86 1.31 10.50
CA ALA A 199 45.29 1.63 10.37
C ALA A 199 46.13 1.11 11.56
N LEU A 200 45.64 1.28 12.81
CA LEU A 200 46.42 0.96 14.00
C LEU A 200 46.93 -0.47 14.09
N PRO A 201 46.09 -1.54 13.87
CA PRO A 201 46.58 -2.93 13.92
C PRO A 201 47.64 -3.20 12.82
N ARG A 202 47.44 -2.62 11.62
CA ARG A 202 48.34 -2.79 10.51
C ARG A 202 49.72 -2.12 10.74
N LEU A 203 49.69 -0.91 11.30
CA LEU A 203 50.90 -0.20 11.71
C LEU A 203 51.64 -0.93 12.82
N ALA A 204 50.95 -1.53 13.80
CA ALA A 204 51.54 -2.31 14.84
C ALA A 204 52.22 -3.57 14.28
N ILE A 205 51.62 -4.28 13.33
CA ILE A 205 52.19 -5.44 12.66
C ILE A 205 53.41 -5.07 11.84
N LEU A 206 53.34 -3.95 11.07
CA LEU A 206 54.47 -3.44 10.30
C LEU A 206 55.67 -3.06 11.23
N GLY A 207 55.36 -2.41 12.37
CA GLY A 207 56.34 -2.11 13.39
C GLY A 207 56.99 -3.34 13.98
N ALA A 208 56.23 -4.40 14.26
CA ALA A 208 56.74 -5.67 14.74
C ALA A 208 57.64 -6.38 13.70
N ILE A 209 57.23 -6.35 12.44
CA ILE A 209 58.04 -6.90 11.33
C ILE A 209 59.36 -6.09 11.20
N ALA A 210 59.31 -4.78 11.21
CA ALA A 210 60.51 -3.94 11.12
C ALA A 210 61.46 -4.16 12.28
N LEU A 211 60.94 -4.34 13.50
CA LEU A 211 61.73 -4.64 14.70
C LEU A 211 62.40 -6.02 14.56
N LEU A 212 61.66 -7.04 14.13
CA LEU A 212 62.17 -8.37 13.94
C LEU A 212 63.28 -8.40 12.87
N VAL A 213 63.06 -7.72 11.73
CA VAL A 213 64.07 -7.57 10.67
C VAL A 213 65.29 -6.85 11.22
N SER A 214 65.15 -5.80 11.98
CA SER A 214 66.25 -5.04 12.57
C SER A 214 67.10 -5.89 13.56
N LEU A 215 66.43 -6.67 14.40
CA LEU A 215 67.10 -7.56 15.36
C LEU A 215 67.86 -8.70 14.67
N THR A 216 67.28 -9.29 13.62
CA THR A 216 67.89 -10.36 12.87
C THR A 216 69.00 -9.88 11.93
N TYR A 217 68.83 -8.70 11.34
CA TYR A 217 69.78 -8.07 10.44
C TYR A 217 71.16 -7.92 11.05
N ARG A 218 71.26 -7.54 12.32
CA ARG A 218 72.52 -7.34 13.06
C ARG A 218 73.26 -8.65 13.29
N ARG A 219 72.54 -9.78 13.28
CA ARG A 219 73.11 -11.12 13.57
C ARG A 219 73.52 -11.89 12.34
N LEU A 220 73.21 -11.48 11.13
CA LEU A 220 73.44 -12.17 9.87
C LEU A 220 74.72 -11.74 9.16
N ALA A 221 75.36 -12.65 8.43
CA ALA A 221 76.46 -12.36 7.52
C ALA A 221 75.98 -11.50 6.32
N PRO A 222 76.78 -10.65 5.68
CA PRO A 222 76.43 -9.72 4.63
C PRO A 222 75.57 -10.29 3.52
N PRO A 223 75.84 -11.43 2.90
CA PRO A 223 74.95 -11.93 1.81
C PRO A 223 73.61 -12.34 2.28
N LYS A 224 73.39 -12.80 3.52
CA LYS A 224 72.13 -13.18 4.11
C LYS A 224 71.28 -11.97 4.51
N ARG A 225 71.90 -10.79 4.73
CA ARG A 225 71.23 -9.54 4.99
C ARG A 225 70.40 -9.04 3.80
N VAL A 226 70.98 -9.15 2.61
CA VAL A 226 70.27 -8.76 1.37
C VAL A 226 69.07 -9.65 1.13
N LEU A 227 69.24 -10.97 1.33
CA LEU A 227 68.11 -11.91 1.19
C LEU A 227 67.01 -11.64 2.20
N LEU A 228 67.33 -11.35 3.48
CA LEU A 228 66.35 -10.99 4.50
C LEU A 228 65.55 -9.71 4.12
N LEU A 229 66.25 -8.70 3.63
CA LEU A 229 65.61 -7.45 3.20
C LEU A 229 64.69 -7.70 2.00
N LEU A 230 65.07 -8.46 1.02
CA LEU A 230 64.28 -8.80 -0.16
C LEU A 230 63.03 -9.61 0.21
N THR A 231 63.18 -10.62 1.07
CA THR A 231 62.08 -11.51 1.48
C THR A 231 61.08 -10.84 2.42
N ALA A 232 61.51 -9.86 3.25
CA ALA A 232 60.66 -9.14 4.16
C ALA A 232 59.99 -7.91 3.51
N SER A 233 60.61 -7.32 2.49
CA SER A 233 60.10 -6.10 1.86
C SER A 233 58.83 -6.33 1.02
N ALA A 234 58.76 -7.41 0.26
CA ALA A 234 57.62 -7.69 -0.60
C ALA A 234 56.29 -7.86 0.19
N PRO A 235 56.20 -8.72 1.22
CA PRO A 235 54.99 -8.84 2.02
C PRO A 235 54.68 -7.57 2.82
N ALA A 236 55.71 -6.82 3.30
CA ALA A 236 55.51 -5.55 3.98
C ALA A 236 54.89 -4.47 3.06
N VAL A 237 55.36 -4.39 1.81
CA VAL A 237 54.78 -3.46 0.80
C VAL A 237 53.36 -3.86 0.46
N LEU A 238 53.06 -5.14 0.24
CA LEU A 238 51.70 -5.63 -0.03
C LEU A 238 50.78 -5.30 1.14
N PHE A 239 51.23 -5.51 2.37
CA PHE A 239 50.43 -5.23 3.57
C PHE A 239 50.22 -3.72 3.78
N LEU A 240 51.21 -2.90 3.44
CA LEU A 240 51.07 -1.41 3.46
C LEU A 240 50.06 -0.94 2.40
N VAL A 241 50.14 -1.47 1.18
CA VAL A 241 49.22 -1.14 0.09
C VAL A 241 47.78 -1.52 0.48
N ASP A 242 47.55 -2.72 1.03
CA ASP A 242 46.24 -3.14 1.52
C ASP A 242 45.75 -2.20 2.64
N GLY A 243 46.63 -1.83 3.58
CA GLY A 243 46.32 -0.87 4.64
C GLY A 243 45.90 0.49 4.10
N ILE A 244 46.64 1.03 3.13
CA ILE A 244 46.28 2.32 2.48
C ILE A 244 44.95 2.21 1.76
N LEU A 245 44.69 1.11 1.04
CA LEU A 245 43.41 0.89 0.35
C LEU A 245 42.26 0.75 1.33
N ALA A 246 42.44 0.07 2.48
CA ALA A 246 41.41 -0.06 3.53
C ALA A 246 41.08 1.29 4.17
N VAL A 247 42.09 2.09 4.53
CA VAL A 247 41.90 3.45 5.04
C VAL A 247 41.20 4.36 4.01
N ARG A 248 41.64 4.27 2.74
CA ARG A 248 41.01 5.02 1.65
C ARG A 248 39.54 4.65 1.45
N ARG A 249 39.19 3.35 1.55
CA ARG A 249 37.79 2.89 1.52
C ARG A 249 36.99 3.44 2.72
N ALA A 250 37.53 3.35 3.93
CA ALA A 250 36.89 3.86 5.15
C ALA A 250 36.63 5.37 5.06
N LEU A 251 37.51 6.13 4.44
CA LEU A 251 37.35 7.58 4.21
C LEU A 251 36.39 7.89 3.05
N ALA A 252 36.31 7.04 2.05
CA ALA A 252 35.46 7.21 0.88
C ALA A 252 33.99 6.88 1.14
N GLU A 253 33.70 6.05 2.15
CA GLU A 253 32.33 5.65 2.48
C GLU A 253 31.78 6.45 3.68
N PRO A 254 31.09 7.59 3.46
CA PRO A 254 30.61 8.44 4.54
C PRO A 254 29.48 7.79 5.37
N TYR A 255 28.86 6.75 4.84
CA TYR A 255 27.73 6.11 5.46
C TYR A 255 27.92 4.58 5.58
N ALA A 256 27.33 3.98 6.63
CA ALA A 256 27.21 2.55 6.78
C ALA A 256 25.73 2.15 6.68
N ILE A 257 25.46 1.03 6.04
CA ILE A 257 24.15 0.37 6.13
C ILE A 257 24.06 -0.26 7.52
N SER A 258 22.92 -0.07 8.20
CA SER A 258 22.69 -0.62 9.54
C SER A 258 22.72 -2.15 9.51
N GLU A 259 23.44 -2.76 10.48
CA GLU A 259 23.48 -4.23 10.63
C GLU A 259 22.10 -4.80 10.99
N GLU A 260 21.22 -3.98 11.59
CA GLU A 260 19.82 -4.33 11.89
C GLU A 260 19.03 -4.69 10.63
N LEU A 261 19.40 -4.10 9.48
CA LEU A 261 18.84 -4.42 8.17
C LEU A 261 19.05 -5.88 7.75
N LEU A 262 20.09 -6.51 8.29
CA LEU A 262 20.49 -7.87 7.97
C LEU A 262 19.98 -8.90 8.97
N SER A 263 19.49 -8.48 10.16
CA SER A 263 19.35 -9.38 11.31
C SER A 263 17.95 -9.64 11.83
N THR A 264 16.93 -8.80 11.55
CA THR A 264 15.59 -9.04 12.13
C THR A 264 14.49 -8.72 11.15
N PRO A 265 13.88 -9.73 10.52
CA PRO A 265 12.68 -9.51 9.75
C PRO A 265 11.55 -9.13 10.73
N TRP A 266 11.18 -7.85 10.78
CA TRP A 266 9.98 -7.39 11.50
C TRP A 266 8.72 -8.19 11.07
N ASP A 267 8.65 -8.71 9.84
CA ASP A 267 7.65 -9.69 9.39
C ASP A 267 7.56 -10.92 10.32
N ARG A 268 8.68 -11.32 10.91
CA ARG A 268 8.70 -12.42 11.89
C ARG A 268 8.03 -12.00 13.19
N LEU A 269 8.26 -10.77 13.67
CA LEU A 269 7.60 -10.26 14.88
C LEU A 269 6.08 -10.18 14.69
N LEU A 270 5.61 -9.61 13.56
CA LEU A 270 4.18 -9.52 13.24
C LEU A 270 3.54 -10.90 13.12
N ARG A 271 4.22 -11.86 12.48
CA ARG A 271 3.72 -13.23 12.36
C ARG A 271 3.60 -13.90 13.73
N LEU A 272 4.63 -13.83 14.56
CA LEU A 272 4.62 -14.40 15.91
C LEU A 272 3.56 -13.73 16.80
N ALA A 273 3.39 -12.41 16.69
CA ALA A 273 2.37 -11.69 17.43
C ALA A 273 0.96 -12.14 17.04
N ARG A 274 0.67 -12.27 15.72
CA ARG A 274 -0.62 -12.79 15.24
C ARG A 274 -0.88 -14.23 15.68
N GLU A 275 0.14 -15.07 15.67
CA GLU A 275 0.06 -16.45 16.10
C GLU A 275 -0.27 -16.53 17.61
N ALA A 276 0.47 -15.78 18.43
CA ALA A 276 0.21 -15.68 19.87
C ALA A 276 -1.20 -15.13 20.18
N ASP A 277 -1.66 -14.13 19.42
CA ASP A 277 -3.00 -13.55 19.55
C ASP A 277 -4.10 -14.58 19.24
N ARG A 278 -3.96 -15.34 18.14
CA ARG A 278 -4.91 -16.41 17.76
C ARG A 278 -4.98 -17.55 18.77
N GLU A 279 -3.85 -17.87 19.37
CA GLU A 279 -3.76 -18.89 20.42
C GLU A 279 -4.19 -18.38 21.81
N GLY A 280 -4.62 -17.12 21.91
CA GLY A 280 -5.08 -16.52 23.16
C GLY A 280 -3.95 -16.19 24.14
N ARG A 281 -2.68 -16.20 23.71
CA ARG A 281 -1.51 -15.81 24.49
C ARG A 281 -1.33 -14.29 24.46
N ILE A 282 -2.34 -13.57 25.00
CA ILE A 282 -2.49 -12.12 24.83
C ILE A 282 -1.26 -11.33 25.31
N ALA A 283 -0.73 -11.65 26.51
CA ALA A 283 0.42 -10.95 27.06
C ALA A 283 1.69 -11.10 26.19
N GLU A 284 1.88 -12.26 25.58
CA GLU A 284 2.98 -12.50 24.65
C GLU A 284 2.76 -11.75 23.32
N ALA A 285 1.54 -11.77 22.80
CA ALA A 285 1.16 -11.01 21.62
C ALA A 285 1.40 -9.51 21.84
N ASP A 286 0.95 -8.95 22.95
CA ASP A 286 1.17 -7.54 23.30
C ASP A 286 2.66 -7.18 23.34
N ALA A 287 3.48 -8.00 23.98
CA ALA A 287 4.92 -7.77 24.01
C ALA A 287 5.58 -7.80 22.63
N LEU A 288 5.10 -8.67 21.73
CA LEU A 288 5.58 -8.75 20.34
C LEU A 288 5.11 -7.55 19.51
N TRP A 289 3.86 -7.09 19.71
CA TRP A 289 3.32 -5.88 19.06
C TRP A 289 4.09 -4.63 19.47
N GLU A 290 4.36 -4.45 20.78
CA GLU A 290 5.15 -3.33 21.28
C GLU A 290 6.59 -3.35 20.73
N ARG A 291 7.19 -4.53 20.62
CA ARG A 291 8.51 -4.67 19.97
C ARG A 291 8.46 -4.30 18.48
N ALA A 292 7.37 -4.61 17.77
CA ALA A 292 7.21 -4.22 16.38
C ALA A 292 7.07 -2.69 16.25
N ILE A 293 6.31 -2.03 17.14
CA ILE A 293 6.20 -0.58 17.20
C ILE A 293 7.57 0.06 17.51
N ALA A 294 8.28 -0.46 18.51
CA ALA A 294 9.62 0.01 18.85
C ALA A 294 10.63 -0.17 17.71
N ALA A 295 10.43 -1.19 16.86
CA ALA A 295 11.20 -1.40 15.64
C ALA A 295 10.78 -0.47 14.47
N GLY A 296 9.78 0.41 14.68
CA GLY A 296 9.35 1.43 13.72
C GLY A 296 8.17 1.03 12.83
N VAL A 297 7.46 -0.06 13.14
CA VAL A 297 6.19 -0.38 12.46
C VAL A 297 5.13 0.64 12.88
N ALA A 298 4.38 1.18 11.93
CA ALA A 298 3.31 2.12 12.22
C ALA A 298 2.25 1.50 13.15
N ALA A 299 1.77 2.29 14.11
CA ALA A 299 0.82 1.82 15.12
C ALA A 299 -0.56 1.46 14.54
N ALA A 300 -1.02 2.18 13.51
CA ALA A 300 -2.34 1.98 12.94
C ALA A 300 -2.55 0.57 12.33
N PRO A 301 -1.65 0.04 11.47
CA PRO A 301 -1.74 -1.34 10.99
C PRO A 301 -1.70 -2.37 12.13
N ILE A 302 -0.91 -2.13 13.17
CA ILE A 302 -0.85 -3.02 14.34
C ILE A 302 -2.18 -3.01 15.08
N SER A 303 -2.74 -1.82 15.35
CA SER A 303 -4.06 -1.69 15.98
C SER A 303 -5.15 -2.36 15.14
N TYR A 304 -5.10 -2.23 13.80
CA TYR A 304 -6.01 -2.92 12.91
C TYR A 304 -5.91 -4.45 13.04
N GLU A 305 -4.71 -5.02 13.01
CA GLU A 305 -4.47 -6.46 13.17
C GLU A 305 -4.95 -6.99 14.53
N ARG A 306 -4.71 -6.21 15.61
CA ARG A 306 -5.24 -6.53 16.95
C ARG A 306 -6.76 -6.51 16.99
N GLY A 307 -7.39 -5.58 16.25
CA GLY A 307 -8.83 -5.53 16.06
C GLY A 307 -9.38 -6.78 15.39
N LEU A 308 -8.75 -7.24 14.30
CA LEU A 308 -9.12 -8.48 13.62
C LEU A 308 -8.98 -9.71 14.53
N ALA A 309 -7.87 -9.82 15.26
CA ALA A 309 -7.67 -10.91 16.19
C ALA A 309 -8.71 -10.92 17.33
N ALA A 310 -9.11 -9.76 17.83
CA ALA A 310 -10.18 -9.62 18.81
C ALA A 310 -11.54 -10.03 18.21
N MET A 311 -11.84 -9.69 16.95
CA MET A 311 -13.04 -10.16 16.25
C MET A 311 -13.06 -11.69 16.09
N GLU A 312 -11.95 -12.29 15.70
CA GLU A 312 -11.82 -13.76 15.58
C GLU A 312 -12.12 -14.48 16.90
N ARG A 313 -11.79 -13.84 18.04
CA ARG A 313 -12.12 -14.36 19.38
C ARG A 313 -13.53 -14.02 19.86
N GLY A 314 -14.29 -13.23 19.10
CA GLY A 314 -15.61 -12.73 19.52
C GLY A 314 -15.60 -11.60 20.53
N ASP A 315 -14.43 -11.02 20.83
CA ASP A 315 -14.28 -9.85 21.72
C ASP A 315 -14.55 -8.54 20.99
N LEU A 316 -15.83 -8.30 20.67
CA LEU A 316 -16.25 -7.09 19.94
C LEU A 316 -15.90 -5.77 20.67
N PRO A 317 -15.97 -5.67 22.03
CA PRO A 317 -15.50 -4.46 22.71
C PRO A 317 -14.01 -4.17 22.52
N ALA A 318 -13.15 -5.19 22.56
CA ALA A 318 -11.72 -5.02 22.28
C ALA A 318 -11.48 -4.69 20.80
N ALA A 319 -12.16 -5.39 19.88
CA ALA A 319 -12.08 -5.14 18.45
C ALA A 319 -12.40 -3.67 18.14
N ARG A 320 -13.50 -3.15 18.68
CA ARG A 320 -13.89 -1.75 18.51
C ARG A 320 -12.82 -0.77 18.99
N ARG A 321 -12.25 -0.97 20.19
CA ARG A 321 -11.18 -0.11 20.72
C ARG A 321 -9.96 -0.09 19.80
N HIS A 322 -9.57 -1.26 19.31
CA HIS A 322 -8.40 -1.39 18.43
C HIS A 322 -8.65 -0.77 17.05
N PHE A 323 -9.81 -0.98 16.44
CA PHE A 323 -10.14 -0.35 15.16
C PHE A 323 -10.28 1.17 15.30
N GLN A 324 -10.85 1.67 16.40
CA GLN A 324 -10.90 3.10 16.67
C GLN A 324 -9.49 3.68 16.79
N SER A 325 -8.60 3.03 17.55
CA SER A 325 -7.19 3.43 17.65
C SER A 325 -6.48 3.44 16.29
N ALA A 326 -6.83 2.49 15.40
CA ALA A 326 -6.30 2.45 14.05
C ALA A 326 -6.80 3.61 13.17
N LEU A 327 -8.01 4.11 13.40
CA LEU A 327 -8.58 5.25 12.69
C LEU A 327 -8.10 6.61 13.22
N ASP A 328 -7.77 6.69 14.51
CA ASP A 328 -7.35 7.93 15.18
C ASP A 328 -5.85 8.18 15.06
N ALA A 329 -5.10 7.24 14.48
CA ALA A 329 -3.68 7.39 14.23
C ALA A 329 -3.39 8.50 13.20
N SER A 330 -2.18 9.08 13.26
CA SER A 330 -1.72 10.11 12.31
C SER A 330 -1.77 9.65 10.83
N GLU A 331 -1.52 8.36 10.61
CA GLU A 331 -1.71 7.68 9.33
C GLU A 331 -2.76 6.59 9.53
N PRO A 332 -4.05 6.88 9.34
CA PRO A 332 -5.12 5.94 9.62
C PRO A 332 -5.06 4.67 8.78
N ALA A 333 -5.49 3.54 9.35
CA ALA A 333 -5.75 2.32 8.60
C ALA A 333 -7.21 2.33 8.10
N PRO A 334 -7.48 2.59 6.81
CA PRO A 334 -8.84 2.76 6.30
C PRO A 334 -9.72 1.51 6.51
N GLY A 335 -9.15 0.32 6.43
CA GLY A 335 -9.85 -0.94 6.66
C GLY A 335 -10.57 -1.01 8.01
N ALA A 336 -10.04 -0.30 9.02
CA ALA A 336 -10.67 -0.23 10.33
C ALA A 336 -12.07 0.42 10.29
N ALA A 337 -12.30 1.36 9.36
CA ALA A 337 -13.62 1.97 9.17
C ALA A 337 -14.65 0.93 8.67
N ARG A 338 -14.25 0.06 7.72
CA ARG A 338 -15.12 -1.01 7.22
C ARG A 338 -15.47 -2.01 8.32
N GLU A 339 -14.49 -2.42 9.12
CA GLU A 339 -14.73 -3.37 10.21
C GLU A 339 -15.61 -2.77 11.32
N LEU A 340 -15.40 -1.50 11.65
CA LEU A 340 -16.29 -0.77 12.57
C LEU A 340 -17.71 -0.65 12.00
N ALA A 341 -17.85 -0.39 10.69
CA ALA A 341 -19.15 -0.34 10.04
C ALA A 341 -19.91 -1.67 10.17
N LEU A 342 -19.23 -2.80 10.00
CA LEU A 342 -19.82 -4.13 10.22
C LEU A 342 -20.28 -4.32 11.67
N ILE A 343 -19.48 -3.88 12.65
CA ILE A 343 -19.86 -3.94 14.06
C ILE A 343 -21.08 -3.05 14.32
N GLN A 344 -21.07 -1.80 13.83
CA GLN A 344 -22.22 -0.87 14.00
C GLN A 344 -23.50 -1.39 13.33
N LEU A 345 -23.35 -1.96 12.12
CA LEU A 345 -24.48 -2.57 11.40
C LEU A 345 -25.08 -3.74 12.20
N SER A 346 -24.26 -4.59 12.80
CA SER A 346 -24.72 -5.71 13.63
C SER A 346 -25.47 -5.25 14.89
N GLU A 347 -25.22 -4.01 15.35
CA GLU A 347 -25.92 -3.37 16.47
C GLU A 347 -27.14 -2.53 16.02
N GLY A 348 -27.47 -2.54 14.72
CA GLY A 348 -28.57 -1.76 14.16
C GLY A 348 -28.30 -0.26 14.03
N LYS A 349 -27.06 0.18 14.24
CA LYS A 349 -26.61 1.57 14.15
C LYS A 349 -26.29 1.94 12.70
N ASN A 350 -27.32 1.95 11.84
CA ASN A 350 -27.14 2.07 10.40
C ASN A 350 -26.52 3.40 9.96
N ARG A 351 -26.82 4.54 10.65
CA ARG A 351 -26.25 5.84 10.28
C ARG A 351 -24.76 5.93 10.55
N GLU A 352 -24.33 5.45 11.72
CA GLU A 352 -22.91 5.39 12.07
C GLU A 352 -22.14 4.45 11.13
N ALA A 353 -22.78 3.36 10.70
CA ALA A 353 -22.23 2.45 9.70
C ALA A 353 -22.07 3.13 8.32
N GLU A 354 -23.06 3.94 7.89
CA GLU A 354 -23.03 4.71 6.63
C GLU A 354 -21.82 5.65 6.61
N GLU A 355 -21.63 6.44 7.67
CA GLU A 355 -20.49 7.38 7.77
C GLU A 355 -19.15 6.65 7.68
N LEU A 356 -19.03 5.50 8.32
CA LEU A 356 -17.79 4.69 8.32
C LEU A 356 -17.52 4.08 6.95
N VAL A 357 -18.54 3.55 6.25
CA VAL A 357 -18.37 3.02 4.89
C VAL A 357 -18.01 4.14 3.91
N ALA A 358 -18.65 5.30 4.02
CA ALA A 358 -18.32 6.45 3.19
C ALA A 358 -16.87 6.90 3.41
N ARG A 359 -16.39 6.94 4.66
CA ARG A 359 -14.99 7.25 5.01
C ARG A 359 -14.04 6.22 4.39
N TYR A 360 -14.38 4.93 4.46
CA TYR A 360 -13.60 3.87 3.85
C TYR A 360 -13.49 4.02 2.34
N LEU A 361 -14.63 4.17 1.64
CA LEU A 361 -14.68 4.33 0.18
C LEU A 361 -13.96 5.60 -0.30
N ALA A 362 -14.04 6.70 0.47
CA ALA A 362 -13.29 7.92 0.17
C ALA A 362 -11.78 7.70 0.23
N ALA A 363 -11.30 6.90 1.18
CA ALA A 363 -9.87 6.63 1.37
C ALA A 363 -9.31 5.56 0.42
N THR A 364 -10.11 4.53 0.09
CA THR A 364 -9.64 3.34 -0.66
C THR A 364 -10.17 3.26 -2.08
N GLY A 365 -11.06 4.17 -2.48
CA GLY A 365 -11.81 4.08 -3.73
C GLY A 365 -12.93 3.04 -3.71
N PRO A 366 -13.72 2.95 -4.79
CA PRO A 366 -14.83 2.04 -4.90
C PRO A 366 -14.36 0.58 -4.86
N ASP A 367 -15.13 -0.26 -4.21
CA ASP A 367 -14.85 -1.66 -3.97
C ASP A 367 -16.13 -2.48 -3.86
N PRO A 368 -16.22 -3.59 -4.58
CA PRO A 368 -17.45 -4.35 -4.65
C PRO A 368 -17.97 -4.86 -3.30
N ASP A 369 -17.08 -5.17 -2.36
CA ASP A 369 -17.48 -5.66 -1.04
C ASP A 369 -18.00 -4.52 -0.15
N ALA A 370 -17.31 -3.37 -0.16
CA ALA A 370 -17.77 -2.18 0.57
C ALA A 370 -19.05 -1.58 -0.03
N LEU A 371 -19.18 -1.55 -1.35
CA LEU A 371 -20.41 -1.13 -2.02
C LEU A 371 -21.58 -2.07 -1.71
N SER A 372 -21.31 -3.38 -1.58
CA SER A 372 -22.34 -4.34 -1.14
C SER A 372 -22.74 -4.10 0.33
N LEU A 373 -21.79 -3.73 1.19
CA LEU A 373 -22.09 -3.33 2.58
C LEU A 373 -22.88 -2.03 2.63
N ASP A 374 -22.52 -1.03 1.83
CA ASP A 374 -23.24 0.23 1.67
C ASP A 374 -24.69 -0.01 1.24
N ALA A 375 -24.91 -0.88 0.26
CA ALA A 375 -26.25 -1.26 -0.20
C ALA A 375 -27.10 -1.89 0.92
N VAL A 376 -26.53 -2.71 1.81
CA VAL A 376 -27.24 -3.25 2.97
C VAL A 376 -27.64 -2.12 3.93
N ILE A 377 -26.70 -1.22 4.22
CA ILE A 377 -26.93 -0.09 5.11
C ILE A 377 -28.01 0.83 4.54
N GLU A 378 -27.93 1.22 3.27
CA GLU A 378 -28.91 2.06 2.59
C GLU A 378 -30.30 1.41 2.55
N SER A 379 -30.35 0.09 2.33
CA SER A 379 -31.60 -0.66 2.40
C SER A 379 -32.23 -0.61 3.80
N ASN A 380 -31.40 -0.69 4.85
CA ASN A 380 -31.86 -0.59 6.24
C ASN A 380 -32.28 0.84 6.63
N LEU A 381 -31.67 1.86 6.03
CA LEU A 381 -32.05 3.26 6.18
C LEU A 381 -33.31 3.64 5.39
N GLY A 382 -33.86 2.72 4.60
CA GLY A 382 -35.05 2.98 3.77
C GLY A 382 -34.75 3.77 2.49
N SER A 383 -33.55 3.67 1.96
CA SER A 383 -33.07 4.32 0.73
C SER A 383 -32.85 3.31 -0.41
N PRO A 384 -33.90 2.65 -0.95
CA PRO A 384 -33.75 1.55 -1.89
C PRO A 384 -33.07 1.96 -3.20
N GLN A 385 -33.27 3.20 -3.66
CA GLN A 385 -32.63 3.69 -4.88
C GLN A 385 -31.11 3.80 -4.72
N ARG A 386 -30.63 4.29 -3.56
CA ARG A 386 -29.18 4.35 -3.23
C ARG A 386 -28.61 2.95 -3.09
N ALA A 387 -29.35 2.04 -2.44
CA ALA A 387 -28.96 0.64 -2.31
C ALA A 387 -28.79 -0.03 -3.70
N LEU A 388 -29.74 0.16 -4.61
CA LEU A 388 -29.66 -0.38 -5.97
C LEU A 388 -28.51 0.22 -6.78
N ALA A 389 -28.25 1.53 -6.63
CA ALA A 389 -27.10 2.19 -7.28
C ALA A 389 -25.76 1.60 -6.79
N ALA A 390 -25.60 1.40 -5.50
CA ALA A 390 -24.40 0.77 -4.93
C ALA A 390 -24.21 -0.68 -5.42
N ILE A 391 -25.29 -1.47 -5.54
CA ILE A 391 -25.23 -2.82 -6.11
C ILE A 391 -24.81 -2.79 -7.58
N GLN A 392 -25.35 -1.85 -8.36
CA GLN A 392 -25.02 -1.72 -9.76
C GLN A 392 -23.54 -1.35 -9.95
N GLU A 393 -23.05 -0.38 -9.20
CA GLU A 393 -21.64 0.00 -9.22
C GLU A 393 -20.72 -1.18 -8.81
N ALA A 394 -21.09 -1.91 -7.75
CA ALA A 394 -20.35 -3.10 -7.34
C ALA A 394 -20.32 -4.17 -8.44
N ARG A 395 -21.39 -4.33 -9.21
CA ARG A 395 -21.49 -5.28 -10.32
C ARG A 395 -20.64 -4.84 -11.52
N GLU A 396 -20.65 -3.57 -11.86
CA GLU A 396 -19.84 -3.01 -12.95
C GLU A 396 -18.35 -3.20 -12.70
N LEU A 397 -17.88 -2.99 -11.48
CA LEU A 397 -16.48 -3.20 -11.09
C LEU A 397 -15.98 -4.64 -11.32
N VAL A 398 -16.86 -5.63 -11.21
CA VAL A 398 -16.48 -7.05 -11.42
C VAL A 398 -16.82 -7.57 -12.82
N GLY A 399 -17.18 -6.69 -13.77
CA GLY A 399 -17.52 -7.06 -15.13
C GLY A 399 -18.90 -7.73 -15.25
N GLY A 400 -19.83 -7.45 -14.35
CA GLY A 400 -21.17 -8.01 -14.34
C GLY A 400 -21.31 -9.33 -13.55
N GLY A 401 -22.29 -10.13 -13.89
CA GLY A 401 -22.54 -11.44 -13.24
C GLY A 401 -23.59 -11.41 -12.14
N ILE A 402 -23.62 -12.47 -11.34
CA ILE A 402 -24.64 -12.72 -10.32
C ILE A 402 -24.32 -12.10 -8.95
N ARG A 403 -23.22 -11.38 -8.85
CA ARG A 403 -22.84 -10.73 -7.60
C ARG A 403 -23.92 -9.74 -7.16
N GLY A 404 -24.30 -9.80 -5.90
CA GLY A 404 -25.33 -8.92 -5.35
C GLY A 404 -26.76 -9.25 -5.81
N ALA A 405 -26.99 -10.28 -6.60
CA ALA A 405 -28.33 -10.64 -7.11
C ALA A 405 -29.34 -10.90 -6.00
N GLU A 406 -28.96 -11.61 -4.94
CA GLU A 406 -29.82 -11.84 -3.77
C GLU A 406 -30.08 -10.53 -2.99
N LEU A 407 -29.08 -9.69 -2.83
CA LEU A 407 -29.22 -8.40 -2.17
C LEU A 407 -30.14 -7.48 -2.98
N GLU A 408 -29.96 -7.42 -4.31
CA GLU A 408 -30.85 -6.68 -5.21
C GLU A 408 -32.28 -7.17 -5.09
N ALA A 409 -32.49 -8.49 -5.10
CA ALA A 409 -33.80 -9.09 -4.94
C ALA A 409 -34.47 -8.67 -3.61
N ARG A 410 -33.74 -8.72 -2.49
CA ARG A 410 -34.24 -8.28 -1.19
C ARG A 410 -34.59 -6.79 -1.14
N VAL A 411 -33.76 -5.94 -1.76
CA VAL A 411 -34.04 -4.49 -1.85
C VAL A 411 -35.30 -4.24 -2.67
N ARG A 412 -35.44 -4.89 -3.83
CA ARG A 412 -36.63 -4.77 -4.69
C ARG A 412 -37.87 -5.31 -4.04
N ALA A 413 -37.78 -6.43 -3.34
CA ALA A 413 -38.91 -6.99 -2.59
C ALA A 413 -39.44 -6.03 -1.55
N ARG A 414 -38.58 -5.34 -0.80
CA ARG A 414 -38.99 -4.31 0.18
C ARG A 414 -39.75 -3.13 -0.44
N THR A 415 -39.56 -2.87 -1.72
CA THR A 415 -40.29 -1.82 -2.48
C THR A 415 -41.49 -2.37 -3.23
N SER A 416 -41.89 -3.61 -2.96
CA SER A 416 -43.00 -4.31 -3.62
C SER A 416 -42.80 -4.50 -5.14
N ASP A 417 -41.55 -4.49 -5.62
CA ASP A 417 -41.20 -4.76 -7.01
C ASP A 417 -40.99 -6.27 -7.22
N ALA A 418 -42.06 -7.02 -7.34
CA ALA A 418 -42.03 -8.46 -7.54
C ALA A 418 -41.35 -8.85 -8.88
N ALA A 419 -41.63 -8.12 -9.95
CA ALA A 419 -41.05 -8.40 -11.26
C ALA A 419 -39.54 -8.17 -11.27
N GLY A 420 -39.07 -7.07 -10.68
CA GLY A 420 -37.65 -6.78 -10.54
C GLY A 420 -36.96 -7.78 -9.58
N THR A 421 -37.63 -8.22 -8.53
CA THR A 421 -37.13 -9.25 -7.61
C THR A 421 -36.87 -10.57 -8.37
N VAL A 422 -37.82 -11.04 -9.16
CA VAL A 422 -37.68 -12.24 -9.99
C VAL A 422 -36.57 -12.06 -11.01
N ALA A 423 -36.50 -10.92 -11.69
CA ALA A 423 -35.44 -10.62 -12.64
C ALA A 423 -34.04 -10.67 -12.02
N ALA A 424 -33.89 -10.21 -10.77
CA ALA A 424 -32.63 -10.26 -10.05
C ALA A 424 -32.23 -11.69 -9.64
N LEU A 425 -33.21 -12.58 -9.34
CA LEU A 425 -32.95 -13.95 -8.91
C LEU A 425 -32.73 -14.93 -10.07
N ARG A 426 -33.28 -14.68 -11.27
CA ARG A 426 -33.18 -15.60 -12.42
C ARG A 426 -31.74 -16.01 -12.80
N PRO A 427 -30.73 -15.13 -12.76
CA PRO A 427 -29.34 -15.52 -13.02
C PRO A 427 -28.80 -16.56 -12.05
N LEU A 428 -29.33 -16.64 -10.82
CA LEU A 428 -28.91 -17.62 -9.80
C LEU A 428 -29.40 -19.04 -10.12
N GLU A 429 -30.47 -19.19 -10.88
CA GLU A 429 -31.01 -20.50 -11.28
C GLU A 429 -29.99 -21.32 -12.08
N SER A 430 -29.30 -20.67 -13.04
CA SER A 430 -28.29 -21.33 -13.88
C SER A 430 -27.08 -21.85 -13.08
N THR A 431 -26.89 -21.37 -11.85
CA THR A 431 -25.78 -21.76 -10.97
C THR A 431 -26.16 -22.88 -9.99
N GLY A 432 -27.44 -23.27 -9.93
CA GLY A 432 -27.94 -24.20 -8.94
C GLY A 432 -27.95 -23.69 -7.50
N ARG A 433 -27.76 -22.36 -7.31
CA ARG A 433 -27.70 -21.73 -5.97
C ARG A 433 -29.06 -21.24 -5.46
N LEU A 434 -30.12 -21.32 -6.27
CA LEU A 434 -31.42 -20.79 -5.91
C LEU A 434 -32.21 -21.83 -5.10
N ASP A 435 -32.41 -21.52 -3.82
CA ASP A 435 -33.30 -22.29 -2.93
C ASP A 435 -34.68 -21.64 -2.87
N ARG A 436 -35.59 -22.09 -3.73
CA ARG A 436 -36.98 -21.58 -3.80
C ARG A 436 -37.78 -21.85 -2.55
N GLU A 437 -37.54 -22.96 -1.85
CA GLU A 437 -38.22 -23.28 -0.60
C GLU A 437 -37.77 -22.32 0.51
N GLY A 438 -36.47 -22.06 0.61
CA GLY A 438 -35.94 -21.03 1.52
C GLY A 438 -36.52 -19.66 1.23
N LEU A 439 -36.67 -19.28 -0.04
CA LEU A 439 -37.26 -17.99 -0.42
C LEU A 439 -38.72 -17.84 0.00
N ARG A 440 -39.51 -18.91 0.07
CA ARG A 440 -40.91 -18.87 0.54
C ARG A 440 -41.03 -18.47 1.99
N SER A 441 -40.07 -18.86 2.80
CA SER A 441 -40.05 -18.65 4.24
C SER A 441 -39.24 -17.43 4.68
N ASP A 442 -38.49 -16.80 3.77
CA ASP A 442 -37.64 -15.64 4.09
C ASP A 442 -38.50 -14.38 4.28
N PRO A 443 -38.51 -13.80 5.50
CA PRO A 443 -39.25 -12.56 5.79
C PRO A 443 -38.92 -11.39 4.88
N ALA A 444 -37.74 -11.39 4.25
CA ALA A 444 -37.33 -10.32 3.34
C ALA A 444 -38.25 -10.17 2.12
N TYR A 445 -38.98 -11.22 1.74
CA TYR A 445 -39.92 -11.22 0.61
C TYR A 445 -41.38 -11.10 1.01
N SER A 446 -41.66 -10.82 2.29
CA SER A 446 -43.06 -10.75 2.82
C SER A 446 -43.89 -9.69 2.09
N ALA A 447 -43.31 -8.55 1.65
CA ALA A 447 -44.00 -7.50 0.96
C ALA A 447 -44.56 -7.90 -0.43
N ILE A 448 -43.99 -8.94 -1.04
CA ILE A 448 -44.40 -9.47 -2.35
C ILE A 448 -45.00 -10.89 -2.25
N ALA A 449 -45.16 -11.43 -1.07
CA ALA A 449 -45.57 -12.83 -0.86
C ALA A 449 -46.88 -13.21 -1.59
N ASN A 450 -47.81 -12.26 -1.74
CA ASN A 450 -49.08 -12.46 -2.41
C ASN A 450 -49.10 -11.96 -3.88
N ASP A 451 -47.96 -11.52 -4.41
CA ASP A 451 -47.88 -11.05 -5.78
C ASP A 451 -47.93 -12.21 -6.78
N PRO A 452 -48.80 -12.15 -7.82
CA PRO A 452 -48.96 -13.25 -8.79
C PRO A 452 -47.64 -13.62 -9.53
N VAL A 453 -46.76 -12.62 -9.82
CA VAL A 453 -45.48 -12.87 -10.49
C VAL A 453 -44.53 -13.64 -9.57
N TRP A 454 -44.51 -13.25 -8.28
CA TRP A 454 -43.72 -13.97 -7.27
C TRP A 454 -44.19 -15.39 -7.05
N ILE A 455 -45.50 -15.60 -6.90
CA ILE A 455 -46.12 -16.94 -6.73
C ILE A 455 -45.82 -17.81 -7.95
N ALA A 456 -45.97 -17.27 -9.18
CA ALA A 456 -45.66 -18.00 -10.40
C ALA A 456 -44.20 -18.43 -10.43
N PHE A 457 -43.28 -17.53 -10.12
CA PHE A 457 -41.85 -17.83 -10.07
C PHE A 457 -41.50 -18.93 -9.06
N LEU A 458 -42.05 -18.89 -7.87
CA LEU A 458 -41.80 -19.92 -6.85
C LEU A 458 -42.33 -21.31 -7.25
N ASN A 459 -43.38 -21.37 -8.11
CA ASN A 459 -44.00 -22.60 -8.57
C ASN A 459 -43.43 -23.10 -9.90
N GLU A 460 -42.60 -22.33 -10.60
CA GLU A 460 -41.91 -22.76 -11.81
C GLU A 460 -41.02 -23.99 -11.51
N ARG A 461 -41.03 -24.96 -12.39
CA ARG A 461 -40.14 -26.12 -12.29
C ARG A 461 -38.70 -25.62 -12.58
N PRO A 462 -37.71 -25.91 -11.73
CA PRO A 462 -36.35 -25.55 -12.01
C PRO A 462 -35.91 -26.13 -13.36
N PRO A 463 -35.13 -25.38 -14.16
CA PRO A 463 -34.58 -25.92 -15.39
C PRO A 463 -33.76 -27.18 -15.08
N PRO A 464 -33.77 -28.19 -15.95
CA PRO A 464 -32.96 -29.38 -15.72
C PRO A 464 -31.52 -28.95 -15.52
N GLY A 465 -30.95 -29.36 -14.38
CA GLY A 465 -29.55 -29.06 -14.04
C GLY A 465 -28.61 -29.50 -15.17
N PRO A 466 -27.42 -28.92 -15.29
CA PRO A 466 -26.45 -29.33 -16.29
C PRO A 466 -26.25 -30.85 -16.17
N THR A 467 -26.50 -31.57 -17.24
CA THR A 467 -26.29 -33.03 -17.32
C THR A 467 -24.87 -33.31 -16.84
N PRO A 468 -24.65 -34.13 -15.81
CA PRO A 468 -23.29 -34.46 -15.39
C PRO A 468 -22.54 -35.00 -16.61
N GLY A 469 -21.46 -34.34 -16.99
CA GLY A 469 -20.60 -34.78 -18.08
C GLY A 469 -20.16 -36.22 -17.81
N PRO A 470 -19.86 -37.02 -18.87
CA PRO A 470 -19.43 -38.38 -18.72
C PRO A 470 -18.24 -38.45 -17.75
N THR A 471 -18.42 -39.19 -16.67
CA THR A 471 -17.35 -39.47 -15.70
C THR A 471 -16.16 -40.02 -16.46
N PRO A 472 -14.97 -39.40 -16.40
CA PRO A 472 -13.82 -39.98 -17.05
C PRO A 472 -13.59 -41.38 -16.54
N ALA A 473 -13.57 -42.34 -17.46
CA ALA A 473 -13.26 -43.74 -17.16
C ALA A 473 -11.88 -43.77 -16.45
N ARG A 474 -11.84 -44.45 -15.30
CA ARG A 474 -10.61 -44.64 -14.50
C ARG A 474 -9.64 -45.57 -15.23
#